data_871317e2582ddabd1cc8d252e1be0fd1
#
_entry.id   871317e2582ddabd1cc8d252e1be0fd1
#
_cell.length_a   1.000
_cell.length_b   1.000
_cell.length_c   1.000
_cell.angle_alpha   90.00
_cell.angle_beta   90.00
_cell.angle_gamma   90.00
#
_symmetry.space_group_name_H-M   'P 1'
#
loop_
_entity.id
_entity.type
_entity.pdbx_description
1 polymer ?
#
loop_
_entity_poly.entity_id
_entity_poly.type
_entity_poly.pdbx_seq_one_letter_code
_entity_poly.pdbx_strand_id
1 'polypeptide(L)'
;IFNPSDLSSSLAFNPLADATPDTISNIVDSVTSSLSHIWGGGDLTQTPLIKENLENIFHVLAENNLTIAEADFLINYSTRHIAEKLIANLTNESYKLSWEDILNQNQRDFANNIASASRRLKPMLARNVVKNVLGQKGVTINFKNVMDRGEVVLVNLASGDTLSTEDSRIFGTLLINDMYLQVLKRVPEKSKRFYLYVDEAQNYLTSNIANILSEVRKFGLSLILSHQYLQQLREAGDNVYSAVLSQ
;
A
#
# COMPACT_ATOMS: atom_id res chain seq x y z
N ILE A 1 0.65 14.13 14.28
CA ILE A 1 1.37 14.51 13.04
C ILE A 1 2.11 13.28 12.55
N PHE A 2 1.92 12.95 11.26
CA PHE A 2 2.70 11.92 10.57
C PHE A 2 3.78 12.62 9.71
N ASN A 3 5.04 12.41 10.03
CA ASN A 3 6.17 13.02 9.33
C ASN A 3 7.28 11.99 9.13
N PRO A 4 7.32 11.28 7.98
CA PRO A 4 8.37 10.30 7.71
C PRO A 4 9.79 10.86 7.72
N SER A 5 9.95 12.15 7.46
CA SER A 5 11.27 12.82 7.47
C SER A 5 11.85 12.99 8.87
N ASP A 6 11.02 12.91 9.91
CA ASP A 6 11.46 12.98 11.31
C ASP A 6 11.80 11.57 11.81
N LEU A 7 13.06 11.21 11.68
CA LEU A 7 13.55 9.89 12.09
C LEU A 7 13.57 9.71 13.62
N SER A 8 13.39 10.78 14.40
CA SER A 8 13.39 10.73 15.87
C SER A 8 12.02 10.36 16.45
N SER A 9 10.93 10.57 15.69
CA SER A 9 9.56 10.38 16.14
C SER A 9 8.65 9.78 15.04
N SER A 10 9.22 8.97 14.16
CA SER A 10 8.44 8.37 13.08
C SER A 10 7.35 7.44 13.63
N LEU A 11 6.11 7.72 13.24
CA LEU A 11 4.97 6.83 13.50
C LEU A 11 5.07 5.59 12.63
N ALA A 12 4.79 4.44 13.20
CA ALA A 12 4.66 3.19 12.46
C ALA A 12 3.44 3.26 11.53
N PHE A 13 3.61 2.74 10.33
CA PHE A 13 2.51 2.53 9.39
C PHE A 13 2.70 1.18 8.69
N ASN A 14 1.86 0.23 9.01
CA ASN A 14 1.84 -1.06 8.34
C ASN A 14 0.54 -1.20 7.52
N PRO A 15 0.59 -1.05 6.18
CA PRO A 15 -0.60 -1.17 5.34
C PRO A 15 -1.16 -2.61 5.25
N LEU A 16 -0.44 -3.62 5.79
CA LEU A 16 -0.89 -5.01 5.88
C LEU A 16 -1.47 -5.34 7.27
N ALA A 17 -1.51 -4.36 8.19
CA ALA A 17 -2.02 -4.59 9.53
C ALA A 17 -3.51 -4.94 9.55
N ASP A 18 -3.95 -5.61 10.63
CA ASP A 18 -5.36 -5.97 10.87
C ASP A 18 -6.00 -6.81 9.76
N ALA A 19 -5.19 -7.52 8.96
CA ALA A 19 -5.69 -8.49 7.99
C ALA A 19 -6.34 -9.68 8.72
N THR A 20 -7.57 -9.99 8.31
CA THR A 20 -8.31 -11.19 8.75
C THR A 20 -8.53 -12.10 7.55
N PRO A 21 -8.90 -13.38 7.73
CA PRO A 21 -9.20 -14.27 6.61
C PRO A 21 -10.20 -13.68 5.60
N ASP A 22 -11.17 -12.88 6.06
CA ASP A 22 -12.18 -12.26 5.22
C ASP A 22 -11.69 -10.99 4.50
N THR A 23 -10.67 -10.32 5.01
CA THR A 23 -10.22 -9.01 4.51
C THR A 23 -8.86 -9.03 3.84
N ILE A 24 -8.07 -10.09 4.06
CA ILE A 24 -6.68 -10.19 3.60
C ILE A 24 -6.54 -9.99 2.09
N SER A 25 -7.40 -10.60 1.28
CA SER A 25 -7.35 -10.49 -0.18
C SER A 25 -7.56 -9.04 -0.64
N ASN A 26 -8.52 -8.34 -0.05
CA ASN A 26 -8.79 -6.94 -0.37
C ASN A 26 -7.62 -6.02 0.04
N ILE A 27 -7.02 -6.26 1.21
CA ILE A 27 -5.86 -5.48 1.69
C ILE A 27 -4.67 -5.72 0.78
N VAL A 28 -4.36 -6.96 0.46
CA VAL A 28 -3.24 -7.34 -0.41
C VAL A 28 -3.41 -6.79 -1.81
N ASP A 29 -4.58 -6.94 -2.44
CA ASP A 29 -4.86 -6.39 -3.77
C ASP A 29 -4.72 -4.86 -3.78
N SER A 30 -5.21 -4.20 -2.74
CA SER A 30 -5.18 -2.76 -2.60
C SER A 30 -3.75 -2.22 -2.45
N VAL A 31 -2.92 -2.84 -1.61
CA VAL A 31 -1.50 -2.49 -1.44
C VAL A 31 -0.70 -2.78 -2.71
N THR A 32 -0.93 -3.95 -3.32
CA THR A 32 -0.28 -4.34 -4.57
C THR A 32 -0.60 -3.36 -5.70
N SER A 33 -1.87 -3.02 -5.85
CA SER A 33 -2.33 -2.07 -6.87
C SER A 33 -1.73 -0.68 -6.66
N SER A 34 -1.65 -0.21 -5.41
CA SER A 34 -1.06 1.07 -5.04
C SER A 34 0.42 1.15 -5.41
N LEU A 35 1.21 0.15 -5.02
CA LEU A 35 2.64 0.10 -5.31
C LEU A 35 2.92 -0.11 -6.80
N SER A 36 2.15 -0.95 -7.47
CA SER A 36 2.30 -1.21 -8.89
C SER A 36 1.99 0.02 -9.75
N HIS A 37 1.02 0.84 -9.34
CA HIS A 37 0.75 2.12 -9.99
C HIS A 37 1.96 3.06 -9.94
N ILE A 38 2.62 3.14 -8.79
CA ILE A 38 3.82 3.99 -8.63
C ILE A 38 4.97 3.49 -9.51
N TRP A 39 5.16 2.18 -9.62
CA TRP A 39 6.28 1.57 -10.33
C TRP A 39 6.04 1.32 -11.81
N GLY A 40 4.80 1.24 -12.26
CA GLY A 40 4.43 0.78 -13.60
C GLY A 40 3.76 1.81 -14.50
N GLY A 41 3.54 3.05 -14.04
CA GLY A 41 2.86 4.07 -14.85
C GLY A 41 1.39 3.80 -15.09
N GLY A 42 0.72 3.00 -14.26
CA GLY A 42 -0.75 2.90 -14.21
C GLY A 42 -1.39 1.69 -14.89
N ASP A 43 -0.72 0.95 -15.76
CA ASP A 43 -1.33 -0.20 -16.44
C ASP A 43 -0.70 -1.53 -16.01
N LEU A 44 -1.33 -2.17 -14.99
CA LEU A 44 -0.94 -3.49 -14.49
C LEU A 44 -1.30 -4.63 -15.44
N THR A 45 -2.17 -4.40 -16.42
CA THR A 45 -2.55 -5.43 -17.40
C THR A 45 -1.36 -5.83 -18.26
N GLN A 46 -0.37 -4.93 -18.39
CA GLN A 46 0.85 -5.18 -19.16
C GLN A 46 1.95 -5.92 -18.36
N THR A 47 1.78 -6.10 -17.04
CA THR A 47 2.78 -6.75 -16.18
C THR A 47 2.17 -7.73 -15.17
N PRO A 48 1.42 -8.76 -15.62
CA PRO A 48 0.70 -9.68 -14.73
C PRO A 48 1.61 -10.39 -13.73
N LEU A 49 2.83 -10.78 -14.13
CA LEU A 49 3.81 -11.44 -13.26
C LEU A 49 4.26 -10.57 -12.09
N ILE A 50 4.30 -9.25 -12.26
CA ILE A 50 4.67 -8.36 -11.15
C ILE A 50 3.56 -8.34 -10.11
N LYS A 51 2.33 -8.20 -10.57
CA LYS A 51 1.15 -8.18 -9.70
C LYS A 51 1.07 -9.48 -8.92
N GLU A 52 1.12 -10.62 -9.61
CA GLU A 52 1.07 -11.96 -9.01
C GLU A 52 2.17 -12.17 -7.95
N ASN A 53 3.42 -11.84 -8.26
CA ASN A 53 4.52 -11.99 -7.31
C ASN A 53 4.36 -11.09 -6.08
N LEU A 54 3.89 -9.86 -6.25
CA LEU A 54 3.64 -8.95 -5.12
C LEU A 54 2.48 -9.44 -4.27
N GLU A 55 1.38 -9.90 -4.88
CA GLU A 55 0.24 -10.49 -4.16
C GLU A 55 0.67 -11.71 -3.35
N ASN A 56 1.45 -12.61 -3.94
CA ASN A 56 2.00 -13.77 -3.26
C ASN A 56 2.85 -13.36 -2.05
N ILE A 57 3.74 -12.38 -2.21
CA ILE A 57 4.60 -11.88 -1.13
C ILE A 57 3.75 -11.23 -0.02
N PHE A 58 2.88 -10.30 -0.36
CA PHE A 58 2.10 -9.56 0.63
C PHE A 58 1.07 -10.43 1.34
N HIS A 59 0.56 -11.46 0.68
CA HIS A 59 -0.33 -12.43 1.32
C HIS A 59 0.41 -13.19 2.43
N VAL A 60 1.62 -13.69 2.16
CA VAL A 60 2.45 -14.35 3.19
C VAL A 60 2.71 -13.42 4.37
N LEU A 61 3.06 -12.15 4.08
CA LEU A 61 3.35 -11.18 5.13
C LEU A 61 2.11 -10.87 5.97
N ALA A 62 0.99 -10.60 5.34
CA ALA A 62 -0.26 -10.27 6.02
C ALA A 62 -0.76 -11.43 6.90
N GLU A 63 -0.76 -12.67 6.39
CA GLU A 63 -1.22 -13.84 7.13
C GLU A 63 -0.31 -14.18 8.32
N ASN A 64 0.98 -13.87 8.23
CA ASN A 64 1.93 -13.99 9.34
C ASN A 64 2.02 -12.74 10.25
N ASN A 65 1.14 -11.75 10.05
CA ASN A 65 1.15 -10.49 10.81
C ASN A 65 2.54 -9.80 10.76
N LEU A 66 3.13 -9.76 9.57
CA LEU A 66 4.41 -9.12 9.29
C LEU A 66 4.21 -7.77 8.59
N THR A 67 5.29 -7.02 8.43
CA THR A 67 5.30 -5.76 7.69
C THR A 67 5.89 -5.95 6.30
N ILE A 68 5.81 -4.92 5.45
CA ILE A 68 6.43 -4.97 4.10
C ILE A 68 7.96 -5.15 4.19
N ALA A 69 8.60 -4.73 5.28
CA ALA A 69 10.06 -4.85 5.44
C ALA A 69 10.53 -6.31 5.46
N GLU A 70 9.71 -7.23 5.98
CA GLU A 70 10.03 -8.67 6.00
C GLU A 70 9.89 -9.34 4.62
N ALA A 71 9.45 -8.63 3.58
CA ALA A 71 9.50 -9.14 2.21
C ALA A 71 10.92 -9.57 1.79
N ASP A 72 11.94 -8.99 2.42
CA ASP A 72 13.34 -9.36 2.19
C ASP A 72 13.60 -10.85 2.43
N PHE A 73 12.87 -11.49 3.38
CA PHE A 73 12.97 -12.93 3.64
C PHE A 73 12.42 -13.79 2.49
N LEU A 74 11.46 -13.28 1.74
CA LEU A 74 10.78 -13.99 0.65
C LEU A 74 11.45 -13.79 -0.71
N ILE A 75 12.21 -12.71 -0.89
CA ILE A 75 12.85 -12.36 -2.17
C ILE A 75 14.33 -12.71 -2.25
N ASN A 76 14.92 -13.27 -1.19
CA ASN A 76 16.31 -13.70 -1.16
C ASN A 76 16.42 -15.22 -1.00
N TYR A 77 17.12 -15.87 -1.90
CA TYR A 77 17.34 -17.32 -1.85
C TYR A 77 18.06 -17.79 -0.57
N SER A 78 18.96 -16.96 -0.03
CA SER A 78 19.71 -17.29 1.20
C SER A 78 18.83 -17.38 2.45
N THR A 79 17.65 -16.75 2.44
CA THR A 79 16.70 -16.74 3.54
C THR A 79 15.53 -17.71 3.35
N ARG A 80 15.62 -18.63 2.35
CA ARG A 80 14.54 -19.59 2.05
C ARG A 80 14.07 -20.40 3.26
N HIS A 81 14.98 -20.73 4.19
CA HIS A 81 14.64 -21.44 5.41
C HIS A 81 13.70 -20.67 6.35
N ILE A 82 13.68 -19.31 6.27
CA ILE A 82 12.72 -18.45 6.95
C ILE A 82 11.43 -18.43 6.16
N ALA A 83 11.52 -18.29 4.83
CA ALA A 83 10.36 -18.33 3.94
C ALA A 83 9.56 -19.63 4.11
N GLU A 84 10.24 -20.80 4.15
CA GLU A 84 9.62 -22.11 4.40
C GLU A 84 8.75 -22.12 5.67
N LYS A 85 9.24 -21.51 6.76
CA LYS A 85 8.49 -21.42 8.02
C LYS A 85 7.27 -20.52 7.91
N LEU A 86 7.38 -19.38 7.21
CA LEU A 86 6.27 -18.47 7.00
C LEU A 86 5.18 -19.09 6.13
N ILE A 87 5.59 -19.81 5.09
CA ILE A 87 4.67 -20.48 4.16
C ILE A 87 3.95 -21.66 4.84
N ALA A 88 4.64 -22.38 5.72
CA ALA A 88 4.02 -23.48 6.49
C ALA A 88 2.84 -23.00 7.36
N ASN A 89 2.81 -21.72 7.75
CA ASN A 89 1.73 -21.12 8.53
C ASN A 89 0.53 -20.68 7.67
N LEU A 90 0.64 -20.67 6.33
CA LEU A 90 -0.45 -20.21 5.47
C LEU A 90 -1.67 -21.12 5.60
N THR A 91 -2.84 -20.51 5.68
CA THR A 91 -4.14 -21.18 5.69
C THR A 91 -4.71 -21.32 4.28
N ASN A 92 -4.31 -20.43 3.36
CA ASN A 92 -4.72 -20.47 1.96
C ASN A 92 -3.83 -21.44 1.15
N GLU A 93 -4.39 -22.62 0.83
CA GLU A 93 -3.67 -23.68 0.12
C GLU A 93 -3.16 -23.27 -1.26
N SER A 94 -3.85 -22.40 -1.99
CA SER A 94 -3.40 -21.95 -3.31
C SER A 94 -2.09 -21.17 -3.23
N TYR A 95 -1.99 -20.24 -2.29
CA TYR A 95 -0.76 -19.48 -2.05
C TYR A 95 0.35 -20.39 -1.52
N LYS A 96 0.02 -21.32 -0.64
CA LYS A 96 0.97 -22.28 -0.08
C LYS A 96 1.61 -23.13 -1.18
N LEU A 97 0.81 -23.75 -2.05
CA LEU A 97 1.28 -24.56 -3.17
C LEU A 97 2.15 -23.73 -4.14
N SER A 98 1.71 -22.51 -4.49
CA SER A 98 2.51 -21.63 -5.37
C SER A 98 3.90 -21.34 -4.78
N TRP A 99 3.98 -21.12 -3.47
CA TRP A 99 5.25 -20.87 -2.79
C TRP A 99 6.09 -22.12 -2.64
N GLU A 100 5.52 -23.29 -2.38
CA GLU A 100 6.23 -24.56 -2.34
C GLU A 100 6.91 -24.85 -3.69
N ASP A 101 6.21 -24.59 -4.80
CA ASP A 101 6.78 -24.69 -6.14
C ASP A 101 7.95 -23.73 -6.37
N ILE A 102 7.83 -22.47 -5.89
CA ILE A 102 8.91 -21.48 -5.99
C ILE A 102 10.12 -21.88 -5.14
N LEU A 103 9.91 -22.34 -3.91
CA LEU A 103 10.98 -22.71 -2.98
C LEU A 103 11.70 -23.99 -3.37
N ASN A 104 11.05 -24.90 -4.09
CA ASN A 104 11.67 -26.13 -4.60
C ASN A 104 12.59 -25.88 -5.81
N GLN A 105 12.59 -24.66 -6.37
CA GLN A 105 13.46 -24.31 -7.49
C GLN A 105 14.92 -24.15 -7.05
N ASN A 106 15.83 -24.35 -8.01
CA ASN A 106 17.23 -23.98 -7.81
C ASN A 106 17.40 -22.45 -7.73
N GLN A 107 18.55 -21.98 -7.27
CA GLN A 107 18.81 -20.55 -7.05
C GLN A 107 18.58 -19.69 -8.30
N ARG A 108 18.92 -20.18 -9.50
CA ARG A 108 18.77 -19.43 -10.75
C ARG A 108 17.29 -19.24 -11.12
N ASP A 109 16.51 -20.31 -11.03
CA ASP A 109 15.10 -20.30 -11.41
C ASP A 109 14.28 -19.53 -10.37
N PHE A 110 14.58 -19.68 -9.09
CA PHE A 110 14.05 -18.84 -8.02
C PHE A 110 14.30 -17.34 -8.30
N ALA A 111 15.55 -16.97 -8.60
CA ALA A 111 15.93 -15.60 -8.87
C ALA A 111 15.20 -15.03 -10.10
N ASN A 112 15.00 -15.84 -11.15
CA ASN A 112 14.24 -15.43 -12.35
C ASN A 112 12.76 -15.23 -12.03
N ASN A 113 12.16 -16.11 -11.25
CA ASN A 113 10.75 -16.06 -10.88
C ASN A 113 10.44 -14.80 -10.05
N ILE A 114 11.23 -14.52 -9.03
CA ILE A 114 11.07 -13.37 -8.12
C ILE A 114 11.63 -12.06 -8.68
N ALA A 115 12.34 -12.09 -9.82
CA ALA A 115 13.10 -10.93 -10.32
C ALA A 115 12.26 -9.64 -10.44
N SER A 116 11.03 -9.74 -10.91
CA SER A 116 10.16 -8.60 -11.13
C SER A 116 9.81 -7.87 -9.82
N ALA A 117 9.42 -8.60 -8.79
CA ALA A 117 9.14 -8.06 -7.46
C ALA A 117 10.43 -7.60 -6.75
N SER A 118 11.49 -8.41 -6.81
CA SER A 118 12.77 -8.12 -6.16
C SER A 118 13.41 -6.82 -6.64
N ARG A 119 13.37 -6.53 -7.96
CA ARG A 119 13.92 -5.29 -8.54
C ARG A 119 13.24 -4.03 -8.04
N ARG A 120 12.03 -4.12 -7.52
CA ARG A 120 11.24 -3.01 -6.98
C ARG A 120 11.29 -2.93 -5.46
N LEU A 121 11.12 -4.06 -4.80
CA LEU A 121 11.11 -4.12 -3.35
C LEU A 121 12.50 -3.85 -2.74
N LYS A 122 13.59 -4.41 -3.32
CA LYS A 122 14.94 -4.22 -2.76
C LYS A 122 15.37 -2.75 -2.68
N PRO A 123 15.27 -1.93 -3.74
CA PRO A 123 15.61 -0.50 -3.65
C PRO A 123 14.72 0.26 -2.65
N MET A 124 13.43 -0.07 -2.59
CA MET A 124 12.50 0.52 -1.64
C MET A 124 12.89 0.17 -0.20
N LEU A 125 13.13 -1.11 0.08
CA LEU A 125 13.49 -1.60 1.41
C LEU A 125 14.92 -1.24 1.83
N ALA A 126 15.80 -0.83 0.91
CA ALA A 126 17.13 -0.34 1.25
C ALA A 126 17.09 1.06 1.91
N ARG A 127 16.01 1.81 1.73
CA ARG A 127 15.89 3.18 2.25
C ARG A 127 15.49 3.18 3.72
N ASN A 128 16.29 3.84 4.57
CA ASN A 128 16.06 3.87 6.01
C ASN A 128 14.69 4.48 6.38
N VAL A 129 14.26 5.55 5.70
CA VAL A 129 12.96 6.17 5.94
C VAL A 129 11.81 5.20 5.71
N VAL A 130 11.89 4.37 4.67
CA VAL A 130 10.88 3.35 4.37
C VAL A 130 10.85 2.27 5.44
N LYS A 131 12.04 1.76 5.84
CA LYS A 131 12.13 0.77 6.93
C LYS A 131 11.62 1.30 8.26
N ASN A 132 11.93 2.55 8.57
CA ASN A 132 11.49 3.16 9.84
C ASN A 132 9.99 3.37 9.92
N VAL A 133 9.31 3.53 8.80
CA VAL A 133 7.86 3.75 8.77
C VAL A 133 7.11 2.44 8.53
N LEU A 134 7.45 1.72 7.45
CA LEU A 134 6.73 0.52 7.00
C LEU A 134 7.21 -0.77 7.66
N GLY A 135 8.36 -0.75 8.37
CA GLY A 135 8.96 -1.92 9.01
C GLY A 135 8.71 -2.02 10.51
N GLN A 136 7.80 -1.22 11.06
CA GLN A 136 7.48 -1.27 12.49
C GLN A 136 6.12 -1.95 12.71
N LYS A 137 6.07 -2.86 13.67
CA LYS A 137 4.83 -3.48 14.18
C LYS A 137 4.14 -2.64 15.27
N GLY A 138 4.50 -1.37 15.40
CA GLY A 138 3.99 -0.48 16.44
C GLY A 138 2.55 -0.02 16.21
N VAL A 139 2.16 1.01 16.96
CA VAL A 139 0.82 1.63 16.85
C VAL A 139 0.70 2.27 15.47
N THR A 140 -0.06 1.64 14.61
CA THR A 140 -0.43 2.19 13.32
C THR A 140 -1.54 3.23 13.47
N ILE A 141 -1.63 4.17 12.54
CA ILE A 141 -2.75 5.11 12.50
C ILE A 141 -4.02 4.33 12.16
N ASN A 142 -4.95 4.28 13.10
CA ASN A 142 -6.28 3.71 12.83
C ASN A 142 -7.20 4.83 12.34
N PHE A 143 -7.30 5.00 11.03
CA PHE A 143 -8.10 6.07 10.42
C PHE A 143 -9.58 5.98 10.75
N LYS A 144 -10.14 4.78 10.93
CA LYS A 144 -11.53 4.62 11.37
C LYS A 144 -11.74 5.30 12.73
N ASN A 145 -10.87 5.03 13.69
CA ASN A 145 -10.96 5.65 15.03
C ASN A 145 -10.75 7.16 14.98
N VAL A 146 -9.78 7.63 14.19
CA VAL A 146 -9.52 9.05 13.95
C VAL A 146 -10.79 9.75 13.43
N MET A 147 -11.43 9.18 12.41
CA MET A 147 -12.65 9.73 11.82
C MET A 147 -13.84 9.71 12.80
N ASP A 148 -14.01 8.60 13.53
CA ASP A 148 -15.14 8.43 14.45
C ASP A 148 -15.02 9.33 15.68
N ARG A 149 -13.80 9.61 16.14
CA ARG A 149 -13.51 10.54 17.24
C ARG A 149 -13.52 12.01 16.79
N GLY A 150 -13.35 12.29 15.49
CA GLY A 150 -13.21 13.63 14.95
C GLY A 150 -11.84 14.25 15.25
N GLU A 151 -10.81 13.42 15.25
CA GLU A 151 -9.43 13.85 15.45
C GLU A 151 -8.86 14.47 14.16
N VAL A 152 -7.81 15.28 14.29
CA VAL A 152 -7.10 15.88 13.15
C VAL A 152 -5.76 15.18 12.96
N VAL A 153 -5.51 14.71 11.74
CA VAL A 153 -4.22 14.15 11.33
C VAL A 153 -3.56 15.09 10.34
N LEU A 154 -2.34 15.50 10.66
CA LEU A 154 -1.48 16.26 9.75
C LEU A 154 -0.42 15.32 9.18
N VAL A 155 -0.33 15.27 7.88
CA VAL A 155 0.63 14.43 7.14
C VAL A 155 1.58 15.34 6.38
N ASN A 156 2.87 15.27 6.70
CA ASN A 156 3.92 16.00 5.99
C ASN A 156 4.72 15.02 5.10
N LEU A 157 4.51 15.12 3.81
CA LEU A 157 5.20 14.32 2.79
C LEU A 157 6.10 15.19 1.89
N ALA A 158 6.46 16.39 2.34
CA ALA A 158 7.36 17.25 1.58
C ALA A 158 8.69 16.53 1.31
N SER A 159 9.02 16.39 0.02
CA SER A 159 10.30 15.83 -0.39
C SER A 159 11.46 16.79 -0.08
N GLY A 160 12.62 16.23 0.25
CA GLY A 160 13.81 16.95 0.64
C GLY A 160 14.98 16.00 0.87
N ASP A 161 15.89 16.36 1.74
CA ASP A 161 17.11 15.57 1.97
C ASP A 161 16.85 14.16 2.53
N THR A 162 15.80 14.00 3.34
CA THR A 162 15.48 12.73 4.00
C THR A 162 14.44 11.91 3.26
N LEU A 163 13.47 12.58 2.60
CA LEU A 163 12.35 11.94 1.93
C LEU A 163 12.42 12.22 0.42
N SER A 164 12.63 11.19 -0.38
CA SER A 164 12.62 11.34 -1.84
C SER A 164 11.18 11.54 -2.37
N THR A 165 11.04 12.08 -3.58
CA THR A 165 9.74 12.20 -4.24
C THR A 165 9.04 10.84 -4.41
N GLU A 166 9.81 9.78 -4.67
CA GLU A 166 9.27 8.42 -4.76
C GLU A 166 8.76 7.92 -3.41
N ASP A 167 9.51 8.15 -2.32
CA ASP A 167 9.07 7.78 -0.96
C ASP A 167 7.81 8.53 -0.56
N SER A 168 7.76 9.84 -0.86
CA SER A 168 6.57 10.65 -0.66
C SER A 168 5.35 10.06 -1.36
N ARG A 169 5.49 9.65 -2.63
CA ARG A 169 4.43 9.00 -3.39
C ARG A 169 4.01 7.67 -2.77
N ILE A 170 4.97 6.84 -2.36
CA ILE A 170 4.69 5.55 -1.70
C ILE A 170 3.86 5.77 -0.44
N PHE A 171 4.32 6.63 0.47
CA PHE A 171 3.61 6.88 1.71
C PHE A 171 2.23 7.49 1.48
N GLY A 172 2.13 8.52 0.64
CA GLY A 172 0.86 9.20 0.38
C GLY A 172 -0.18 8.28 -0.25
N THR A 173 0.23 7.49 -1.24
CA THR A 173 -0.67 6.54 -1.91
C THR A 173 -1.13 5.44 -0.95
N LEU A 174 -0.22 4.85 -0.17
CA LEU A 174 -0.57 3.81 0.80
C LEU A 174 -1.45 4.35 1.93
N LEU A 175 -1.20 5.58 2.43
CA LEU A 175 -2.03 6.21 3.46
C LEU A 175 -3.45 6.50 2.97
N ILE A 176 -3.60 7.06 1.77
CA ILE A 176 -4.92 7.31 1.17
C ILE A 176 -5.68 6.00 0.97
N ASN A 177 -4.96 4.97 0.51
CA ASN A 177 -5.54 3.66 0.30
C ASN A 177 -5.99 3.00 1.60
N ASP A 178 -5.15 3.03 2.66
CA ASP A 178 -5.55 2.51 3.97
C ASP A 178 -6.73 3.29 4.55
N MET A 179 -6.72 4.63 4.44
CA MET A 179 -7.85 5.46 4.84
C MET A 179 -9.14 5.02 4.14
N TYR A 180 -9.09 4.72 2.84
CA TYR A 180 -10.23 4.21 2.08
C TYR A 180 -10.74 2.89 2.66
N LEU A 181 -9.87 1.91 2.86
CA LEU A 181 -10.25 0.63 3.46
C LEU A 181 -10.86 0.79 4.86
N GLN A 182 -10.33 1.73 5.65
CA GLN A 182 -10.87 2.03 6.98
C GLN A 182 -12.21 2.76 6.92
N VAL A 183 -12.44 3.63 5.93
CA VAL A 183 -13.73 4.29 5.70
C VAL A 183 -14.83 3.28 5.43
N LEU A 184 -14.56 2.25 4.63
CA LEU A 184 -15.53 1.20 4.30
C LEU A 184 -15.99 0.39 5.54
N LYS A 185 -15.20 0.40 6.62
CA LYS A 185 -15.56 -0.23 7.90
C LYS A 185 -16.51 0.64 8.75
N ARG A 186 -16.84 1.86 8.32
CA ARG A 186 -17.76 2.77 9.03
C ARG A 186 -19.22 2.46 8.68
N VAL A 187 -20.13 2.82 9.59
CA VAL A 187 -21.56 2.60 9.37
C VAL A 187 -22.10 3.77 8.54
N PRO A 188 -22.67 3.53 7.35
CA PRO A 188 -23.30 4.57 6.55
C PRO A 188 -24.34 5.35 7.39
N GLU A 189 -24.56 6.62 7.07
CA GLU A 189 -25.55 7.53 7.68
C GLU A 189 -25.34 7.89 9.17
N LYS A 190 -24.61 7.05 9.93
CA LYS A 190 -24.24 7.32 11.34
C LYS A 190 -22.85 7.93 11.50
N SER A 191 -22.09 7.97 10.43
CA SER A 191 -20.70 8.42 10.44
C SER A 191 -20.61 9.94 10.46
N LYS A 192 -19.82 10.50 11.37
CA LYS A 192 -19.50 11.93 11.37
C LYS A 192 -18.78 12.30 10.06
N ARG A 193 -19.02 13.50 9.56
CA ARG A 193 -18.27 14.00 8.40
C ARG A 193 -16.80 14.15 8.75
N PHE A 194 -15.96 13.70 7.85
CA PHE A 194 -14.52 13.85 7.89
C PHE A 194 -14.03 14.40 6.55
N TYR A 195 -13.05 15.26 6.56
CA TYR A 195 -12.53 15.91 5.36
C TYR A 195 -11.09 15.50 5.15
N LEU A 196 -10.80 14.95 3.99
CA LEU A 196 -9.44 14.65 3.54
C LEU A 196 -9.00 15.71 2.55
N TYR A 197 -8.01 16.50 2.94
CA TYR A 197 -7.35 17.49 2.09
C TYR A 197 -6.09 16.84 1.52
N VAL A 198 -5.96 16.83 0.20
CA VAL A 198 -4.78 16.30 -0.51
C VAL A 198 -4.23 17.39 -1.40
N ASP A 199 -3.11 17.94 -1.00
CA ASP A 199 -2.37 18.91 -1.81
C ASP A 199 -1.50 18.16 -2.84
N GLU A 200 -1.31 18.76 -4.03
CA GLU A 200 -0.62 18.12 -5.16
C GLU A 200 -1.15 16.68 -5.43
N ALA A 201 -2.47 16.55 -5.46
CA ALA A 201 -3.20 15.28 -5.47
C ALA A 201 -2.75 14.33 -6.59
N GLN A 202 -2.32 14.84 -7.75
CA GLN A 202 -1.82 14.04 -8.88
C GLN A 202 -0.67 13.11 -8.51
N ASN A 203 0.06 13.40 -7.42
CA ASN A 203 1.18 12.57 -6.97
C ASN A 203 0.74 11.28 -6.27
N TYR A 204 -0.50 11.23 -5.77
CA TYR A 204 -0.99 10.18 -4.89
C TYR A 204 -2.22 9.46 -5.43
N LEU A 205 -2.85 10.01 -6.48
CA LEU A 205 -4.05 9.46 -7.05
C LEU A 205 -3.73 8.23 -7.91
N THR A 206 -4.42 7.13 -7.62
CA THR A 206 -4.39 5.90 -8.42
C THR A 206 -5.74 5.69 -9.09
N SER A 207 -5.84 4.75 -10.05
CA SER A 207 -7.12 4.38 -10.66
C SER A 207 -8.21 3.98 -9.65
N ASN A 208 -7.81 3.47 -8.49
CA ASN A 208 -8.73 3.13 -7.40
C ASN A 208 -9.43 4.35 -6.81
N ILE A 209 -8.87 5.54 -6.95
CA ILE A 209 -9.48 6.76 -6.40
C ILE A 209 -10.83 7.10 -7.08
N ALA A 210 -11.03 6.70 -8.31
CA ALA A 210 -12.32 6.86 -8.97
C ALA A 210 -13.44 6.13 -8.20
N ASN A 211 -13.14 4.92 -7.72
CA ASN A 211 -14.04 4.15 -6.86
C ASN A 211 -14.20 4.82 -5.50
N ILE A 212 -13.09 5.32 -4.93
CA ILE A 212 -13.10 6.06 -3.66
C ILE A 212 -14.06 7.25 -3.76
N LEU A 213 -13.90 8.10 -4.77
CA LEU A 213 -14.73 9.29 -4.94
C LEU A 213 -16.23 8.98 -5.02
N SER A 214 -16.61 7.90 -5.69
CA SER A 214 -18.01 7.52 -5.87
C SER A 214 -18.66 6.91 -4.61
N GLU A 215 -17.87 6.23 -3.76
CA GLU A 215 -18.41 5.40 -2.68
C GLU A 215 -18.32 6.02 -1.28
N VAL A 216 -17.25 6.80 -1.01
CA VAL A 216 -16.93 7.21 0.37
C VAL A 216 -17.88 8.24 0.96
N ARG A 217 -18.62 8.97 0.13
CA ARG A 217 -19.57 10.01 0.59
C ARG A 217 -20.61 9.45 1.55
N LYS A 218 -21.15 8.26 1.28
CA LYS A 218 -22.15 7.60 2.15
C LYS A 218 -21.59 7.22 3.52
N PHE A 219 -20.26 7.05 3.63
CA PHE A 219 -19.55 6.78 4.88
C PHE A 219 -19.04 8.05 5.58
N GLY A 220 -19.43 9.23 5.10
CA GLY A 220 -19.12 10.53 5.71
C GLY A 220 -17.73 11.08 5.38
N LEU A 221 -17.00 10.53 4.40
CA LEU A 221 -15.74 11.12 3.92
C LEU A 221 -16.00 12.07 2.76
N SER A 222 -15.39 13.24 2.81
CA SER A 222 -15.35 14.24 1.73
C SER A 222 -13.89 14.50 1.34
N LEU A 223 -13.60 14.48 0.05
CA LEU A 223 -12.27 14.76 -0.48
C LEU A 223 -12.20 16.20 -0.99
N ILE A 224 -11.13 16.88 -0.64
CA ILE A 224 -10.73 18.18 -1.16
C ILE A 224 -9.35 18.00 -1.80
N LEU A 225 -9.32 18.08 -3.12
CA LEU A 225 -8.13 17.83 -3.92
C LEU A 225 -7.60 19.14 -4.49
N SER A 226 -6.31 19.40 -4.30
CA SER A 226 -5.61 20.51 -4.96
C SER A 226 -4.68 19.96 -6.02
N HIS A 227 -4.63 20.62 -7.16
CA HIS A 227 -3.73 20.30 -8.29
C HIS A 227 -3.44 21.58 -9.08
N GLN A 228 -2.31 21.63 -9.79
CA GLN A 228 -1.92 22.84 -10.54
C GLN A 228 -2.59 22.90 -11.91
N TYR A 229 -2.68 21.75 -12.62
CA TYR A 229 -3.23 21.68 -13.97
C TYR A 229 -4.10 20.44 -14.14
N LEU A 230 -5.26 20.58 -14.79
CA LEU A 230 -6.17 19.46 -15.09
C LEU A 230 -5.49 18.36 -15.91
N GLN A 231 -4.49 18.68 -16.72
CA GLN A 231 -3.73 17.72 -17.51
C GLN A 231 -3.00 16.70 -16.62
N GLN A 232 -2.54 17.10 -15.43
CA GLN A 232 -1.87 16.20 -14.48
C GLN A 232 -2.79 15.10 -13.96
N LEU A 233 -4.11 15.39 -13.85
CA LEU A 233 -5.09 14.37 -13.47
C LEU A 233 -5.29 13.33 -14.59
N ARG A 234 -5.14 13.72 -15.86
CA ARG A 234 -5.17 12.76 -16.99
C ARG A 234 -3.94 11.87 -17.01
N GLU A 235 -2.78 12.38 -16.63
CA GLU A 235 -1.56 11.58 -16.51
C GLU A 235 -1.66 10.53 -15.40
N ALA A 236 -2.44 10.82 -14.35
CA ALA A 236 -2.80 9.84 -13.31
C ALA A 236 -3.81 8.78 -13.81
N GLY A 237 -4.51 9.04 -14.92
CA GLY A 237 -5.43 8.14 -15.61
C GLY A 237 -6.73 8.82 -16.03
N ASP A 238 -7.26 8.47 -17.21
CA ASP A 238 -8.52 9.03 -17.72
C ASP A 238 -9.71 8.76 -16.79
N ASN A 239 -9.70 7.64 -16.08
CA ASN A 239 -10.71 7.30 -15.07
C ASN A 239 -10.65 8.25 -13.87
N VAL A 240 -9.45 8.64 -13.44
CA VAL A 240 -9.23 9.61 -12.35
C VAL A 240 -9.75 10.98 -12.76
N TYR A 241 -9.36 11.43 -13.95
CA TYR A 241 -9.82 12.70 -14.52
C TYR A 241 -11.34 12.77 -14.60
N SER A 242 -11.97 11.74 -15.18
CA SER A 242 -13.43 11.68 -15.33
C SER A 242 -14.14 11.64 -13.97
N ALA A 243 -13.62 10.89 -13.01
CA ALA A 243 -14.19 10.79 -11.68
C ALA A 243 -14.11 12.10 -10.90
N VAL A 244 -13.00 12.84 -11.00
CA VAL A 244 -12.84 14.15 -10.34
C VAL A 244 -13.79 15.19 -10.92
N LEU A 245 -14.00 15.20 -12.26
CA LEU A 245 -14.87 16.18 -12.90
C LEU A 245 -16.37 15.85 -12.76
N SER A 246 -16.74 14.62 -12.43
CA SER A 246 -18.14 14.20 -12.29
C SER A 246 -18.73 14.39 -10.90
N GLN A 247 -17.95 14.84 -9.93
CA GLN A 247 -18.37 15.10 -8.54
C GLN A 247 -18.63 16.57 -8.29
#